data_67a21dc81c79223bcccd103aa37e36b1
#
_entry.id   67a21dc81c79223bcccd103aa37e36b1
#
_cell.length_a   1.000
_cell.length_b   1.000
_cell.length_c   1.000
_cell.angle_alpha   90.00
_cell.angle_beta   90.00
_cell.angle_gamma   90.00
#
_symmetry.space_group_name_H-M   'P 1'
#
loop_
_entity.id
_entity.type
_entity.pdbx_description
1 polymer ?
#
loop_
_entity_poly.entity_id
_entity_poly.type
_entity_poly.pdbx_seq_one_letter_code
_entity_poly.pdbx_strand_id
1 'polypeptide(L)'
;MKTLLLFLIATFTLRAETALDLLKESDRARGAVGDGLSWNLTIDTEEDGEASAREFDVKVKDADAYVEATGPARNKGEVYIFNDRNMWFYKPTLKKPVAISARQKLTGQAANGDIASTNYSRDYEPTIEKTEEINKEKFFVLMLKAKTNTLTYDKIRYWISAKTKLAMKAEFLNLQGKAFKIGELSYKNSVKDEGKSIPFVSELKITDAKFPKNVSIIRYKNPKAEKVSTSIFNVNNLSR
;
A
#
# COMPACT_ATOMS: atom_id res chain seq x y z
N MET A 1 65.89 -7.23 -15.35
CA MET A 1 64.83 -7.09 -14.36
C MET A 1 63.49 -7.00 -15.13
N LYS A 2 62.69 -8.06 -15.11
CA LYS A 2 61.35 -8.06 -15.73
C LYS A 2 60.33 -7.78 -14.64
N THR A 3 59.73 -6.58 -14.66
CA THR A 3 58.68 -6.16 -13.72
C THR A 3 57.34 -6.84 -14.13
N LEU A 4 56.88 -7.76 -13.29
CA LEU A 4 55.58 -8.46 -13.47
C LEU A 4 54.49 -7.54 -12.91
N LEU A 5 53.66 -6.99 -13.80
CA LEU A 5 52.50 -6.17 -13.43
C LEU A 5 51.33 -7.09 -13.12
N LEU A 6 51.01 -7.22 -11.84
CA LEU A 6 49.85 -8.03 -11.39
C LEU A 6 48.58 -7.20 -11.56
N PHE A 7 47.75 -7.55 -12.54
CA PHE A 7 46.40 -6.97 -12.71
C PHE A 7 45.44 -7.61 -11.70
N LEU A 8 45.05 -6.83 -10.69
CA LEU A 8 44.00 -7.21 -9.74
C LEU A 8 42.61 -7.03 -10.41
N ILE A 9 42.04 -8.11 -10.89
CA ILE A 9 40.66 -8.11 -11.43
C ILE A 9 39.71 -8.11 -10.24
N ALA A 10 39.14 -6.93 -9.92
CA ALA A 10 38.04 -6.82 -8.95
C ALA A 10 36.75 -7.38 -9.59
N THR A 11 36.39 -8.59 -9.24
CA THR A 11 35.10 -9.18 -9.61
C THR A 11 34.00 -8.50 -8.81
N PHE A 12 33.31 -7.54 -9.41
CA PHE A 12 32.02 -7.04 -8.90
C PHE A 12 31.00 -8.16 -9.03
N THR A 13 30.71 -8.84 -7.95
CA THR A 13 29.56 -9.75 -7.86
C THR A 13 28.29 -8.89 -7.86
N LEU A 14 27.62 -8.79 -9.01
CA LEU A 14 26.27 -8.23 -9.10
C LEU A 14 25.36 -9.15 -8.31
N ARG A 15 24.99 -8.74 -7.10
CA ARG A 15 23.99 -9.47 -6.31
C ARG A 15 22.62 -9.29 -6.99
N ALA A 16 22.02 -10.39 -7.41
CA ALA A 16 20.66 -10.35 -7.95
C ALA A 16 19.69 -9.82 -6.88
N GLU A 17 18.85 -8.86 -7.26
CA GLU A 17 17.80 -8.33 -6.36
C GLU A 17 16.84 -9.45 -5.96
N THR A 18 16.57 -9.58 -4.68
CA THR A 18 15.60 -10.55 -4.18
C THR A 18 14.17 -10.00 -4.33
N ALA A 19 13.17 -10.91 -4.33
CA ALA A 19 11.76 -10.50 -4.30
C ALA A 19 11.43 -9.58 -3.12
N LEU A 20 12.08 -9.82 -1.97
CA LEU A 20 11.89 -9.01 -0.77
C LEU A 20 12.50 -7.60 -0.92
N ASP A 21 13.69 -7.49 -1.54
CA ASP A 21 14.33 -6.18 -1.79
C ASP A 21 13.47 -5.33 -2.73
N LEU A 22 12.98 -5.92 -3.83
CA LEU A 22 12.06 -5.26 -4.77
C LEU A 22 10.78 -4.77 -4.07
N LEU A 23 10.21 -5.58 -3.20
CA LEU A 23 8.98 -5.24 -2.49
C LEU A 23 9.20 -4.13 -1.47
N LYS A 24 10.32 -4.14 -0.73
CA LYS A 24 10.70 -3.07 0.20
C LYS A 24 10.88 -1.73 -0.51
N GLU A 25 11.57 -1.71 -1.66
CA GLU A 25 11.72 -0.49 -2.45
C GLU A 25 10.36 0.06 -2.93
N SER A 26 9.47 -0.83 -3.38
CA SER A 26 8.11 -0.44 -3.77
C SER A 26 7.28 0.11 -2.60
N ASP A 27 7.41 -0.46 -1.41
CA ASP A 27 6.67 -0.03 -0.22
C ASP A 27 7.05 1.39 0.23
N ARG A 28 8.31 1.83 0.02
CA ARG A 28 8.74 3.20 0.31
C ARG A 28 7.88 4.23 -0.42
N ALA A 29 7.53 3.95 -1.67
CA ALA A 29 6.66 4.83 -2.48
C ALA A 29 5.17 4.78 -2.07
N ARG A 30 4.82 3.97 -1.06
CA ARG A 30 3.46 3.80 -0.54
C ARG A 30 3.28 4.20 0.91
N GLY A 31 4.35 4.60 1.61
CA GLY A 31 4.28 5.10 2.98
C GLY A 31 5.20 4.39 3.98
N ALA A 32 5.96 3.37 3.58
CA ALA A 32 6.94 2.72 4.44
C ALA A 32 8.24 3.56 4.52
N VAL A 33 8.17 4.73 5.12
CA VAL A 33 9.30 5.67 5.24
C VAL A 33 9.44 6.22 6.66
N GLY A 34 10.67 6.36 7.11
CA GLY A 34 11.18 7.14 8.23
C GLY A 34 10.31 7.22 9.49
N ASP A 35 10.29 8.43 10.09
CA ASP A 35 9.61 8.72 11.37
C ASP A 35 8.09 8.86 11.28
N GLY A 36 7.54 8.76 10.08
CA GLY A 36 6.12 8.81 9.80
C GLY A 36 5.76 9.70 8.62
N LEU A 37 4.55 9.50 8.15
CA LEU A 37 3.98 10.19 7.01
C LEU A 37 2.51 10.54 7.28
N SER A 38 2.05 11.65 6.68
CA SER A 38 0.64 11.98 6.61
C SER A 38 0.24 12.38 5.19
N TRP A 39 -1.05 12.17 4.86
CA TRP A 39 -1.66 12.64 3.62
C TRP A 39 -3.17 12.72 3.75
N ASN A 40 -3.80 13.49 2.86
CA ASN A 40 -5.24 13.43 2.66
C ASN A 40 -5.57 12.35 1.61
N LEU A 41 -6.65 11.63 1.81
CA LEU A 41 -7.08 10.55 0.93
C LEU A 41 -8.53 10.75 0.54
N THR A 42 -8.83 10.62 -0.76
CA THR A 42 -10.20 10.59 -1.26
C THR A 42 -10.45 9.26 -1.97
N ILE A 43 -11.63 8.70 -1.81
CA ILE A 43 -12.08 7.51 -2.54
C ILE A 43 -13.34 7.90 -3.29
N ASP A 44 -13.26 7.92 -4.61
CA ASP A 44 -14.43 8.05 -5.48
C ASP A 44 -14.77 6.66 -6.01
N THR A 45 -16.05 6.30 -5.94
CA THR A 45 -16.53 4.98 -6.38
C THR A 45 -17.65 5.11 -7.37
N GLU A 46 -17.67 4.20 -8.34
CA GLU A 46 -18.82 3.89 -9.19
C GLU A 46 -19.10 2.40 -9.07
N GLU A 47 -20.29 2.04 -8.60
CA GLU A 47 -20.71 0.65 -8.41
C GLU A 47 -22.18 0.52 -8.79
N ASP A 48 -22.46 -0.36 -9.76
CA ASP A 48 -23.81 -0.64 -10.28
C ASP A 48 -24.58 0.63 -10.73
N GLY A 49 -23.81 1.63 -11.22
CA GLY A 49 -24.33 2.92 -11.69
C GLY A 49 -24.54 3.95 -10.58
N GLU A 50 -24.23 3.63 -9.33
CA GLU A 50 -24.26 4.58 -8.22
C GLU A 50 -22.87 5.12 -7.92
N ALA A 51 -22.77 6.45 -7.76
CA ALA A 51 -21.53 7.12 -7.39
C ALA A 51 -21.53 7.48 -5.90
N SER A 52 -20.38 7.33 -5.25
CA SER A 52 -20.18 7.81 -3.89
C SER A 52 -18.74 8.26 -3.67
N ALA A 53 -18.53 9.11 -2.65
CA ALA A 53 -17.20 9.57 -2.29
C ALA A 53 -17.00 9.52 -0.78
N ARG A 54 -15.74 9.29 -0.36
CA ARG A 54 -15.29 9.37 1.03
C ARG A 54 -13.96 10.10 1.10
N GLU A 55 -13.74 10.81 2.21
CA GLU A 55 -12.54 11.59 2.44
C GLU A 55 -11.95 11.24 3.80
N PHE A 56 -10.61 11.21 3.87
CA PHE A 56 -9.89 10.83 5.08
C PHE A 56 -8.60 11.64 5.24
N ASP A 57 -8.19 11.82 6.50
CA ASP A 57 -6.84 12.16 6.89
C ASP A 57 -6.13 10.89 7.36
N VAL A 58 -4.92 10.66 6.86
CA VAL A 58 -4.15 9.43 7.12
C VAL A 58 -2.82 9.81 7.76
N LYS A 59 -2.45 9.09 8.82
CA LYS A 59 -1.13 9.14 9.43
C LYS A 59 -0.60 7.73 9.59
N VAL A 60 0.65 7.53 9.18
CA VAL A 60 1.32 6.23 9.29
C VAL A 60 2.67 6.35 9.94
N LYS A 61 3.10 5.29 10.59
CA LYS A 61 4.48 5.09 11.04
C LYS A 61 4.77 3.60 11.01
N ASP A 62 5.89 3.23 10.41
CA ASP A 62 6.26 1.83 10.18
C ASP A 62 5.17 1.08 9.40
N ALA A 63 4.37 0.29 10.10
CA ALA A 63 3.25 -0.44 9.51
C ALA A 63 1.92 -0.16 10.23
N ASP A 64 1.92 0.79 11.14
CA ASP A 64 0.73 1.23 11.84
C ASP A 64 0.11 2.42 11.12
N ALA A 65 -1.22 2.49 11.12
CA ALA A 65 -1.97 3.56 10.48
C ALA A 65 -3.12 4.05 11.36
N TYR A 66 -3.29 5.37 11.37
CA TYR A 66 -4.45 6.09 11.90
C TYR A 66 -5.13 6.78 10.74
N VAL A 67 -6.40 6.50 10.53
CA VAL A 67 -7.20 7.03 9.43
C VAL A 67 -8.48 7.61 10.00
N GLU A 68 -8.70 8.91 9.81
CA GLU A 68 -9.89 9.62 10.26
C GLU A 68 -10.73 10.09 9.07
N ALA A 69 -12.01 9.74 9.05
CA ALA A 69 -12.92 10.21 8.02
C ALA A 69 -13.26 11.69 8.22
N THR A 70 -13.01 12.50 7.20
CA THR A 70 -13.30 13.93 7.14
C THR A 70 -14.54 14.26 6.31
N GLY A 71 -14.96 13.34 5.45
CA GLY A 71 -16.14 13.45 4.60
C GLY A 71 -16.70 12.10 4.14
N PRO A 72 -17.98 12.09 3.74
CA PRO A 72 -19.03 13.10 3.89
C PRO A 72 -19.49 13.25 5.36
N ALA A 73 -20.32 14.24 5.63
CA ALA A 73 -20.74 14.61 7.00
C ALA A 73 -21.23 13.42 7.86
N ARG A 74 -21.95 12.45 7.24
CA ARG A 74 -22.44 11.24 7.93
C ARG A 74 -21.34 10.31 8.46
N ASN A 75 -20.13 10.41 7.92
CA ASN A 75 -18.98 9.57 8.26
C ASN A 75 -17.91 10.34 9.04
N LYS A 76 -18.05 11.66 9.15
CA LYS A 76 -17.04 12.50 9.81
C LYS A 76 -16.78 12.06 11.23
N GLY A 77 -15.49 11.95 11.58
CA GLY A 77 -15.03 11.49 12.90
C GLY A 77 -15.05 9.97 13.08
N GLU A 78 -15.36 9.18 12.03
CA GLU A 78 -15.06 7.75 12.05
C GLU A 78 -13.54 7.58 12.00
N VAL A 79 -13.01 6.75 12.88
CA VAL A 79 -11.57 6.46 12.98
C VAL A 79 -11.31 4.99 12.73
N TYR A 80 -10.30 4.72 11.91
CA TYR A 80 -9.77 3.39 11.65
C TYR A 80 -8.33 3.35 12.15
N ILE A 81 -8.00 2.38 13.00
CA ILE A 81 -6.62 2.12 13.42
C ILE A 81 -6.21 0.76 12.89
N PHE A 82 -5.08 0.72 12.18
CA PHE A 82 -4.39 -0.50 11.82
C PHE A 82 -3.14 -0.60 12.70
N ASN A 83 -3.09 -1.61 13.57
CA ASN A 83 -2.01 -1.81 14.52
C ASN A 83 -1.73 -3.30 14.66
N ASP A 84 -0.46 -3.70 14.50
CA ASP A 84 -0.01 -5.08 14.59
C ASP A 84 -0.88 -6.07 13.80
N ARG A 85 -1.20 -5.72 12.53
CA ARG A 85 -2.06 -6.48 11.62
C ARG A 85 -3.52 -6.63 12.06
N ASN A 86 -3.93 -5.94 13.12
CA ASN A 86 -5.31 -5.86 13.56
C ASN A 86 -5.91 -4.52 13.13
N MET A 87 -7.20 -4.52 12.84
CA MET A 87 -7.90 -3.30 12.46
C MET A 87 -9.04 -3.02 13.43
N TRP A 88 -9.14 -1.75 13.82
CA TRP A 88 -10.12 -1.27 14.77
C TRP A 88 -10.90 -0.11 14.17
N PHE A 89 -12.17 -0.06 14.49
CA PHE A 89 -13.06 1.01 14.07
C PHE A 89 -13.67 1.70 15.28
N TYR A 90 -13.74 3.02 15.22
CA TYR A 90 -14.40 3.86 16.21
C TYR A 90 -15.20 4.95 15.52
N LYS A 91 -16.32 5.32 16.10
CA LYS A 91 -17.07 6.54 15.77
C LYS A 91 -17.63 7.16 17.04
N PRO A 92 -17.92 8.49 17.05
CA PRO A 92 -18.35 9.19 18.28
C PRO A 92 -19.59 8.59 18.97
N THR A 93 -20.45 7.88 18.23
CA THR A 93 -21.64 7.22 18.78
C THR A 93 -21.37 5.86 19.44
N LEU A 94 -20.16 5.31 19.29
CA LEU A 94 -19.74 4.07 19.94
C LEU A 94 -19.13 4.35 21.30
N LYS A 95 -19.45 3.53 22.31
CA LYS A 95 -18.84 3.63 23.65
C LYS A 95 -17.37 3.23 23.67
N LYS A 96 -16.96 2.35 22.76
CA LYS A 96 -15.59 1.82 22.64
C LYS A 96 -15.29 1.41 21.21
N PRO A 97 -14.01 1.36 20.81
CA PRO A 97 -13.58 0.82 19.52
C PRO A 97 -14.01 -0.65 19.37
N VAL A 98 -14.28 -1.06 18.15
CA VAL A 98 -14.62 -2.44 17.78
C VAL A 98 -13.60 -2.98 16.81
N ALA A 99 -13.22 -4.26 16.96
CA ALA A 99 -12.37 -4.93 15.99
C ALA A 99 -13.15 -5.17 14.69
N ILE A 100 -12.50 -4.88 13.57
CA ILE A 100 -13.06 -5.10 12.23
C ILE A 100 -12.07 -5.86 11.37
N SER A 101 -12.56 -6.43 10.26
CA SER A 101 -11.68 -7.10 9.31
C SER A 101 -11.16 -6.10 8.26
N ALA A 102 -9.85 -6.18 7.97
CA ALA A 102 -9.24 -5.44 6.86
C ALA A 102 -9.84 -5.87 5.49
N ARG A 103 -10.38 -7.09 5.39
CA ARG A 103 -11.00 -7.65 4.19
C ARG A 103 -12.40 -7.11 3.89
N GLN A 104 -13.08 -6.57 4.91
CA GLN A 104 -14.43 -6.03 4.72
C GLN A 104 -14.40 -4.84 3.76
N LYS A 105 -15.45 -4.75 2.97
CA LYS A 105 -15.70 -3.62 2.07
C LYS A 105 -15.82 -2.33 2.88
N LEU A 106 -15.03 -1.34 2.50
CA LEU A 106 -15.13 0.03 3.02
C LEU A 106 -16.14 0.83 2.18
N THR A 107 -15.91 0.89 0.87
CA THR A 107 -16.79 1.54 -0.11
C THR A 107 -16.42 1.06 -1.51
N GLY A 108 -17.41 0.84 -2.38
CA GLY A 108 -17.20 0.34 -3.74
C GLY A 108 -16.28 -0.89 -3.77
N GLN A 109 -15.19 -0.80 -4.51
CA GLN A 109 -14.19 -1.85 -4.63
C GLN A 109 -13.09 -1.77 -3.56
N ALA A 110 -13.00 -0.67 -2.80
CA ALA A 110 -12.01 -0.53 -1.73
C ALA A 110 -12.41 -1.33 -0.47
N ALA A 111 -11.47 -2.09 0.06
CA ALA A 111 -11.55 -2.76 1.36
C ALA A 111 -11.02 -1.85 2.49
N ASN A 112 -11.35 -2.15 3.73
CA ASN A 112 -10.84 -1.41 4.89
C ASN A 112 -9.30 -1.33 4.91
N GLY A 113 -8.61 -2.42 4.56
CA GLY A 113 -7.16 -2.45 4.54
C GLY A 113 -6.52 -1.62 3.43
N ASP A 114 -7.23 -1.27 2.36
CA ASP A 114 -6.66 -0.49 1.25
C ASP A 114 -6.32 0.95 1.66
N ILE A 115 -6.93 1.47 2.71
CA ILE A 115 -6.63 2.80 3.25
C ILE A 115 -5.53 2.81 4.31
N ALA A 116 -5.09 1.64 4.80
CA ALA A 116 -4.21 1.49 5.95
C ALA A 116 -2.95 0.64 5.67
N SER A 117 -3.01 -0.33 4.76
CA SER A 117 -1.91 -1.28 4.51
C SER A 117 -0.87 -0.66 3.57
N THR A 118 0.24 -0.19 4.13
CA THR A 118 1.32 0.47 3.39
C THR A 118 2.60 -0.37 3.27
N ASN A 119 2.74 -1.44 4.07
CA ASN A 119 3.97 -2.22 4.18
C ASN A 119 3.74 -3.70 3.82
N TYR A 120 3.74 -4.00 2.52
CA TYR A 120 3.56 -5.35 2.03
C TYR A 120 4.75 -6.26 2.33
N SER A 121 5.98 -5.73 2.38
CA SER A 121 7.18 -6.52 2.69
C SER A 121 7.18 -7.10 4.11
N ARG A 122 6.50 -6.43 5.06
CA ARG A 122 6.25 -6.95 6.40
C ARG A 122 5.19 -8.05 6.38
N ASP A 123 4.12 -7.84 5.62
CA ASP A 123 2.87 -8.59 5.75
C ASP A 123 2.78 -9.80 4.81
N TYR A 124 3.53 -9.79 3.71
CA TYR A 124 3.51 -10.85 2.70
C TYR A 124 4.86 -11.53 2.52
N GLU A 125 4.83 -12.79 2.08
CA GLU A 125 5.98 -13.54 1.58
C GLU A 125 6.05 -13.38 0.06
N PRO A 126 7.04 -12.64 -0.48
CA PRO A 126 7.18 -12.44 -1.91
C PRO A 126 8.01 -13.53 -2.57
N THR A 127 7.62 -13.96 -3.76
CA THR A 127 8.43 -14.75 -4.68
C THR A 127 8.37 -14.14 -6.07
N ILE A 128 9.48 -14.18 -6.84
CA ILE A 128 9.45 -13.76 -8.26
C ILE A 128 8.78 -14.90 -9.04
N GLU A 129 7.60 -14.63 -9.62
CA GLU A 129 6.87 -15.59 -10.45
C GLU A 129 7.43 -15.61 -11.89
N LYS A 130 7.69 -14.43 -12.44
CA LYS A 130 8.25 -14.24 -13.77
C LYS A 130 8.80 -12.83 -13.96
N THR A 131 9.47 -12.64 -15.10
CA THR A 131 9.73 -11.31 -15.65
C THR A 131 8.85 -11.14 -16.89
N GLU A 132 8.28 -9.95 -17.08
CA GLU A 132 7.38 -9.64 -18.18
C GLU A 132 7.75 -8.28 -18.79
N GLU A 133 7.62 -8.15 -20.11
CA GLU A 133 7.78 -6.87 -20.80
C GLU A 133 6.40 -6.36 -21.26
N ILE A 134 6.04 -5.14 -20.83
CA ILE A 134 4.80 -4.46 -21.18
C ILE A 134 5.18 -3.09 -21.74
N ASN A 135 4.77 -2.79 -22.97
CA ASN A 135 5.07 -1.51 -23.64
C ASN A 135 6.57 -1.15 -23.64
N LYS A 136 7.46 -2.13 -23.89
CA LYS A 136 8.93 -1.98 -23.88
C LYS A 136 9.53 -1.65 -22.49
N GLU A 137 8.77 -1.82 -21.45
CA GLU A 137 9.24 -1.71 -20.06
C GLU A 137 9.24 -3.08 -19.41
N LYS A 138 10.36 -3.41 -18.72
CA LYS A 138 10.54 -4.69 -18.02
C LYS A 138 9.97 -4.61 -16.60
N PHE A 139 9.19 -5.62 -16.24
CA PHE A 139 8.62 -5.79 -14.91
C PHE A 139 9.06 -7.08 -14.25
N PHE A 140 9.31 -7.03 -12.96
CA PHE A 140 9.29 -8.22 -12.11
C PHE A 140 7.85 -8.47 -11.66
N VAL A 141 7.35 -9.65 -11.90
CA VAL A 141 6.02 -10.07 -11.43
C VAL A 141 6.22 -10.90 -10.18
N LEU A 142 5.80 -10.35 -9.06
CA LEU A 142 5.89 -11.03 -7.76
C LEU A 142 4.56 -11.71 -7.44
N MET A 143 4.63 -12.90 -6.84
CA MET A 143 3.53 -13.50 -6.10
C MET A 143 3.74 -13.18 -4.62
N LEU A 144 2.81 -12.46 -4.02
CA LEU A 144 2.78 -12.14 -2.60
C LEU A 144 1.77 -13.05 -1.92
N LYS A 145 2.21 -13.83 -0.92
CA LYS A 145 1.35 -14.69 -0.11
C LYS A 145 1.21 -14.09 1.29
N ALA A 146 0.00 -13.91 1.77
CA ALA A 146 -0.28 -13.37 3.09
C ALA A 146 0.34 -14.23 4.20
N LYS A 147 1.05 -13.61 5.15
CA LYS A 147 1.64 -14.29 6.32
C LYS A 147 0.60 -14.66 7.37
N THR A 148 -0.55 -13.95 7.37
CA THR A 148 -1.67 -14.21 8.29
C THR A 148 -3.01 -14.09 7.57
N ASN A 149 -4.05 -14.69 8.14
CA ASN A 149 -5.41 -14.63 7.60
C ASN A 149 -6.16 -13.32 7.93
N THR A 150 -5.56 -12.41 8.69
CA THR A 150 -6.13 -11.11 9.05
C THR A 150 -5.85 -10.03 7.99
N LEU A 151 -4.92 -10.27 7.05
CA LEU A 151 -4.55 -9.32 5.99
C LEU A 151 -5.68 -9.16 4.96
N THR A 152 -5.65 -8.04 4.25
CA THR A 152 -6.69 -7.64 3.29
C THR A 152 -6.90 -8.67 2.19
N TYR A 153 -5.83 -9.21 1.64
CA TYR A 153 -5.84 -10.15 0.53
C TYR A 153 -5.01 -11.39 0.86
N ASP A 154 -5.45 -12.59 0.44
CA ASP A 154 -4.69 -13.84 0.67
C ASP A 154 -3.48 -13.92 -0.24
N LYS A 155 -3.63 -13.48 -1.49
CA LYS A 155 -2.57 -13.47 -2.50
C LYS A 155 -2.70 -12.25 -3.38
N ILE A 156 -1.55 -11.68 -3.76
CA ILE A 156 -1.47 -10.56 -4.70
C ILE A 156 -0.42 -10.91 -5.75
N ARG A 157 -0.77 -10.82 -7.03
CA ARG A 157 0.22 -10.78 -8.11
C ARG A 157 0.56 -9.32 -8.37
N TYR A 158 1.85 -8.96 -8.34
CA TYR A 158 2.29 -7.59 -8.19
C TYR A 158 3.40 -7.26 -9.18
N TRP A 159 3.16 -6.29 -10.07
CA TRP A 159 4.10 -5.87 -11.11
C TRP A 159 4.93 -4.69 -10.64
N ILE A 160 6.24 -4.91 -10.47
CA ILE A 160 7.21 -3.88 -10.09
C ILE A 160 8.10 -3.58 -11.29
N SER A 161 8.17 -2.31 -11.70
CA SER A 161 9.06 -1.84 -12.75
C SER A 161 10.52 -2.17 -12.42
N ALA A 162 11.23 -2.80 -13.34
CA ALA A 162 12.65 -3.08 -13.16
C ALA A 162 13.49 -1.81 -13.10
N LYS A 163 13.01 -0.74 -13.75
CA LYS A 163 13.70 0.55 -13.84
C LYS A 163 13.46 1.43 -12.62
N THR A 164 12.20 1.63 -12.24
CA THR A 164 11.81 2.60 -11.21
C THR A 164 11.60 1.98 -9.83
N LYS A 165 11.50 0.64 -9.75
CA LYS A 165 11.15 -0.13 -8.54
C LYS A 165 9.75 0.20 -7.99
N LEU A 166 8.94 0.89 -8.77
CA LEU A 166 7.57 1.23 -8.42
C LEU A 166 6.61 0.12 -8.87
N ALA A 167 5.62 -0.17 -8.05
CA ALA A 167 4.56 -1.10 -8.44
C ALA A 167 3.54 -0.38 -9.31
N MET A 168 3.25 -0.93 -10.48
CA MET A 168 2.33 -0.31 -11.44
C MET A 168 0.98 -1.01 -11.52
N LYS A 169 0.94 -2.32 -11.20
CA LYS A 169 -0.27 -3.14 -11.28
C LYS A 169 -0.30 -4.17 -10.15
N ALA A 170 -1.51 -4.45 -9.68
CA ALA A 170 -1.81 -5.55 -8.75
C ALA A 170 -2.99 -6.37 -9.27
N GLU A 171 -2.95 -7.68 -9.11
CA GLU A 171 -4.12 -8.55 -9.22
C GLU A 171 -4.36 -9.16 -7.85
N PHE A 172 -5.52 -8.85 -7.27
CA PHE A 172 -5.92 -9.43 -6.00
C PHE A 172 -6.63 -10.76 -6.26
N LEU A 173 -6.06 -11.84 -5.72
CA LEU A 173 -6.44 -13.19 -6.06
C LEU A 173 -7.26 -13.84 -4.92
N ASN A 174 -8.24 -14.65 -5.30
CA ASN A 174 -8.94 -15.53 -4.37
C ASN A 174 -8.08 -16.78 -4.05
N LEU A 175 -8.59 -17.65 -3.19
CA LEU A 175 -7.89 -18.88 -2.78
C LEU A 175 -7.56 -19.80 -3.96
N GLN A 176 -8.40 -19.80 -5.01
CA GLN A 176 -8.20 -20.58 -6.24
C GLN A 176 -7.18 -19.92 -7.19
N GLY A 177 -6.62 -18.76 -6.85
CA GLY A 177 -5.65 -18.03 -7.67
C GLY A 177 -6.28 -17.22 -8.81
N LYS A 178 -7.60 -17.05 -8.83
CA LYS A 178 -8.31 -16.23 -9.81
C LYS A 178 -8.37 -14.78 -9.33
N ALA A 179 -8.03 -13.83 -10.21
CA ALA A 179 -8.18 -12.41 -9.91
C ALA A 179 -9.66 -12.05 -9.78
N PHE A 180 -10.01 -11.35 -8.70
CA PHE A 180 -11.34 -10.80 -8.48
C PHE A 180 -11.35 -9.26 -8.43
N LYS A 181 -10.17 -8.65 -8.26
CA LYS A 181 -9.94 -7.20 -8.40
C LYS A 181 -8.62 -6.95 -9.09
N ILE A 182 -8.52 -5.83 -9.79
CA ILE A 182 -7.31 -5.35 -10.45
C ILE A 182 -7.02 -3.96 -9.90
N GLY A 183 -5.78 -3.72 -9.45
CA GLY A 183 -5.27 -2.43 -9.01
C GLY A 183 -4.31 -1.85 -10.03
N GLU A 184 -4.43 -0.58 -10.35
CA GLU A 184 -3.50 0.20 -11.17
C GLU A 184 -2.98 1.36 -10.34
N LEU A 185 -1.64 1.53 -10.26
CA LEU A 185 -1.00 2.53 -9.43
C LEU A 185 -0.35 3.62 -10.29
N SER A 186 -0.43 4.87 -9.83
CA SER A 186 0.23 6.03 -10.43
C SER A 186 1.03 6.80 -9.39
N TYR A 187 2.12 7.46 -9.82
CA TYR A 187 3.08 8.15 -8.95
C TYR A 187 3.36 9.55 -9.49
N LYS A 188 2.52 10.51 -9.12
CA LYS A 188 2.68 11.93 -9.47
C LYS A 188 3.07 12.79 -8.26
N ASN A 189 3.04 12.19 -7.07
CA ASN A 189 3.45 12.83 -5.83
C ASN A 189 4.92 12.52 -5.53
N SER A 190 5.50 13.28 -4.61
CA SER A 190 6.79 13.00 -4.00
C SER A 190 6.80 13.42 -2.55
N VAL A 191 7.64 12.77 -1.75
CA VAL A 191 7.92 13.15 -0.37
C VAL A 191 9.42 13.27 -0.15
N LYS A 192 9.83 14.06 0.84
CA LYS A 192 11.23 14.11 1.27
C LYS A 192 11.44 13.07 2.36
N ASP A 193 12.36 12.14 2.12
CA ASP A 193 12.81 11.14 3.09
C ASP A 193 14.32 11.24 3.22
N GLU A 194 14.84 11.48 4.42
CA GLU A 194 16.26 11.71 4.70
C GLU A 194 16.94 12.71 3.73
N GLY A 195 16.22 13.79 3.40
CA GLY A 195 16.70 14.84 2.50
C GLY A 195 16.60 14.51 1.01
N LYS A 196 16.21 13.31 0.63
CA LYS A 196 16.00 12.87 -0.76
C LYS A 196 14.52 12.95 -1.13
N SER A 197 14.23 13.41 -2.36
CA SER A 197 12.87 13.33 -2.90
C SER A 197 12.65 11.92 -3.45
N ILE A 198 11.66 11.22 -2.89
CA ILE A 198 11.24 9.90 -3.36
C ILE A 198 9.85 9.99 -3.99
N PRO A 199 9.55 9.22 -5.05
CA PRO A 199 8.20 9.12 -5.58
C PRO A 199 7.21 8.66 -4.51
N PHE A 200 5.98 9.17 -4.55
CA PHE A 200 4.91 8.72 -3.68
C PHE A 200 3.64 8.47 -4.51
N VAL A 201 2.91 7.42 -4.17
CA VAL A 201 1.67 7.07 -4.85
C VAL A 201 0.72 8.26 -4.89
N SER A 202 0.13 8.52 -6.06
CA SER A 202 -0.88 9.57 -6.24
C SER A 202 -2.27 9.00 -6.42
N GLU A 203 -2.36 7.79 -6.98
CA GLU A 203 -3.64 7.13 -7.25
C GLU A 203 -3.48 5.61 -7.24
N LEU A 204 -4.49 4.94 -6.67
CA LEU A 204 -4.74 3.51 -6.82
C LEU A 204 -6.16 3.35 -7.34
N LYS A 205 -6.30 2.91 -8.59
CA LYS A 205 -7.57 2.54 -9.19
C LYS A 205 -7.82 1.06 -8.98
N ILE A 206 -8.92 0.70 -8.34
CA ILE A 206 -9.34 -0.69 -8.09
C ILE A 206 -10.58 -0.97 -8.93
N THR A 207 -10.49 -1.99 -9.79
CA THR A 207 -11.57 -2.39 -10.70
C THR A 207 -12.00 -3.82 -10.36
N ASP A 208 -13.31 -4.08 -10.33
CA ASP A 208 -13.84 -5.44 -10.25
C ASP A 208 -13.48 -6.22 -11.53
N ALA A 209 -12.87 -7.40 -11.37
CA ALA A 209 -12.38 -8.19 -12.51
C ALA A 209 -13.52 -8.78 -13.37
N LYS A 210 -14.71 -8.94 -12.81
CA LYS A 210 -15.89 -9.46 -13.52
C LYS A 210 -16.79 -8.35 -14.08
N PHE A 211 -16.87 -7.23 -13.34
CA PHE A 211 -17.70 -6.08 -13.68
C PHE A 211 -16.83 -4.81 -13.80
N PRO A 212 -16.14 -4.60 -14.95
CA PRO A 212 -15.13 -3.52 -15.08
C PRO A 212 -15.68 -2.09 -14.95
N LYS A 213 -16.99 -1.90 -14.95
CA LYS A 213 -17.63 -0.61 -14.66
C LYS A 213 -17.64 -0.29 -13.16
N ASN A 214 -17.51 -1.31 -12.30
CA ASN A 214 -17.42 -1.14 -10.86
C ASN A 214 -15.98 -0.79 -10.49
N VAL A 215 -15.76 0.48 -10.13
CA VAL A 215 -14.43 1.07 -9.94
C VAL A 215 -14.40 1.86 -8.64
N SER A 216 -13.27 1.79 -7.95
CA SER A 216 -12.92 2.75 -6.87
C SER A 216 -11.59 3.40 -7.19
N ILE A 217 -11.50 4.71 -7.07
CA ILE A 217 -10.28 5.47 -7.28
C ILE A 217 -9.88 6.11 -5.96
N ILE A 218 -8.79 5.61 -5.39
CA ILE A 218 -8.17 6.14 -4.18
C ILE A 218 -7.12 7.15 -4.60
N ARG A 219 -7.27 8.42 -4.21
CA ARG A 219 -6.30 9.49 -4.49
C ARG A 219 -5.62 9.93 -3.22
N TYR A 220 -4.30 10.02 -3.30
CA TYR A 220 -3.40 10.45 -2.24
C TYR A 220 -2.98 11.88 -2.53
N LYS A 221 -3.28 12.82 -1.63
CA LYS A 221 -3.02 14.25 -1.78
C LYS A 221 -2.16 14.76 -0.64
N ASN A 222 -1.33 15.77 -0.90
CA ASN A 222 -0.55 16.48 0.09
C ASN A 222 0.31 15.57 1.00
N PRO A 223 1.05 14.58 0.44
CA PRO A 223 1.88 13.71 1.28
C PRO A 223 2.99 14.52 1.95
N LYS A 224 3.17 14.29 3.25
CA LYS A 224 4.14 15.03 4.07
C LYS A 224 4.84 14.08 5.03
N ALA A 225 6.18 14.07 4.97
CA ALA A 225 6.99 13.43 6.01
C ALA A 225 6.90 14.26 7.30
N GLU A 226 6.54 13.62 8.40
CA GLU A 226 6.42 14.25 9.71
C GLU A 226 6.65 13.24 10.83
N LYS A 227 7.07 13.73 12.00
CA LYS A 227 7.19 12.86 13.17
C LYS A 227 5.81 12.50 13.68
N VAL A 228 5.45 11.22 13.57
CA VAL A 228 4.16 10.69 14.06
C VAL A 228 4.36 10.03 15.42
N SER A 229 3.58 10.45 16.44
CA SER A 229 3.59 9.81 17.75
C SER A 229 2.92 8.44 17.67
N THR A 230 3.57 7.41 18.24
CA THR A 230 2.99 6.06 18.33
C THR A 230 1.73 5.98 19.20
N SER A 231 1.51 6.97 20.05
CA SER A 231 0.33 7.03 20.94
C SER A 231 -0.99 7.12 20.15
N ILE A 232 -0.99 7.67 18.91
CA ILE A 232 -2.21 7.77 18.11
C ILE A 232 -2.71 6.42 17.61
N PHE A 233 -1.82 5.42 17.54
CA PHE A 233 -2.18 4.06 17.12
C PHE A 233 -2.68 3.20 18.29
N ASN A 234 -2.69 3.76 19.52
CA ASN A 234 -3.23 3.05 20.68
C ASN A 234 -4.76 3.16 20.72
N VAL A 235 -5.42 2.04 20.49
CA VAL A 235 -6.88 1.91 20.45
C VAL A 235 -7.55 2.44 21.74
N ASN A 236 -6.90 2.30 22.91
CA ASN A 236 -7.44 2.78 24.19
C ASN A 236 -7.54 4.30 24.27
N ASN A 237 -6.87 5.05 23.40
CA ASN A 237 -6.94 6.50 23.36
C ASN A 237 -8.19 7.02 22.62
N LEU A 238 -8.93 6.16 21.92
CA LEU A 238 -10.13 6.54 21.17
C LEU A 238 -11.39 6.69 22.02
N SER A 239 -11.41 6.15 23.22
CA SER A 239 -12.59 6.14 24.12
C SER A 239 -12.53 7.17 25.24
N ARG A 240 -11.73 8.22 25.07
CA ARG A 240 -11.56 9.30 26.08
C ARG A 240 -12.30 10.55 25.69
#